data_a89ab8a5261af51f7133ed65b4cda3c7
#
_entry.id   a89ab8a5261af51f7133ed65b4cda3c7
#
_cell.length_a   1.000
_cell.length_b   1.000
_cell.length_c   1.000
_cell.angle_alpha   90.00
_cell.angle_beta   90.00
_cell.angle_gamma   90.00
#
_symmetry.space_group_name_H-M   'P 1'
#
loop_
_entity.id
_entity.type
_entity.pdbx_description
1 polymer ?
#
loop_
_entity_poly.entity_id
_entity_poly.type
_entity_poly.pdbx_seq_one_letter_code
_entity_poly.pdbx_strand_id
1 'polypeptide(L)'
;MGLEEILKQVEETGKEKAAEIRKATVEEVEAKMEEASKESNELVSQIKSETARRIGQLKQQEIPAAELEVKRNLLEMQKDLLSQAKAKV
;
A
#
# COMPACT_ATOMS: atom_id res chain seq x y z
N MET A 1 -0.69 -38.63 -53.62
CA MET A 1 -0.94 -38.30 -52.23
C MET A 1 -0.28 -39.30 -51.33
N GLY A 2 0.87 -38.95 -50.92
CA GLY A 2 1.66 -39.80 -50.09
C GLY A 2 1.56 -39.44 -48.61
N LEU A 3 2.11 -40.34 -47.84
CA LEU A 3 2.28 -40.18 -46.39
C LEU A 3 3.01 -38.90 -46.03
N GLU A 4 3.91 -38.42 -46.90
CA GLU A 4 4.70 -37.21 -46.70
C GLU A 4 3.81 -35.94 -46.62
N GLU A 5 2.77 -35.84 -47.43
CA GLU A 5 1.86 -34.68 -47.41
C GLU A 5 1.01 -34.69 -46.15
N ILE A 6 0.59 -35.85 -45.68
CA ILE A 6 -0.16 -35.99 -44.43
C ILE A 6 0.70 -35.58 -43.23
N LEU A 7 1.97 -36.03 -43.20
CA LEU A 7 2.93 -35.67 -42.15
C LEU A 7 3.20 -34.16 -42.14
N LYS A 8 3.34 -33.56 -43.31
CA LYS A 8 3.51 -32.12 -43.43
C LYS A 8 2.34 -31.33 -42.91
N GLN A 9 1.12 -31.76 -43.24
CA GLN A 9 -0.12 -31.15 -42.70
C GLN A 9 -0.23 -31.26 -41.21
N VAL A 10 0.13 -32.42 -40.66
CA VAL A 10 0.13 -32.61 -39.19
C VAL A 10 1.14 -31.71 -38.50
N GLU A 11 2.33 -31.56 -39.06
CA GLU A 11 3.36 -30.63 -38.54
C GLU A 11 2.90 -29.19 -38.58
N GLU A 12 2.35 -28.75 -39.70
CA GLU A 12 1.86 -27.38 -39.86
C GLU A 12 0.72 -27.07 -38.91
N THR A 13 -0.24 -27.99 -38.79
CA THR A 13 -1.35 -27.87 -37.84
C THR A 13 -0.85 -27.81 -36.40
N GLY A 14 0.14 -28.62 -36.06
CA GLY A 14 0.76 -28.63 -34.75
C GLY A 14 1.47 -27.31 -34.42
N LYS A 15 2.19 -26.76 -35.40
CA LYS A 15 2.87 -25.46 -35.25
C LYS A 15 1.88 -24.30 -35.09
N GLU A 16 0.80 -24.31 -35.87
CA GLU A 16 -0.25 -23.31 -35.76
C GLU A 16 -0.92 -23.35 -34.39
N LYS A 17 -1.27 -24.53 -33.90
CA LYS A 17 -1.87 -24.68 -32.58
C LYS A 17 -0.92 -24.27 -31.46
N ALA A 18 0.35 -24.61 -31.58
CA ALA A 18 1.36 -24.18 -30.62
C ALA A 18 1.51 -22.66 -30.59
N ALA A 19 1.49 -22.01 -31.77
CA ALA A 19 1.53 -20.55 -31.86
C ALA A 19 0.30 -19.90 -31.25
N GLU A 20 -0.89 -20.45 -31.48
CA GLU A 20 -2.13 -19.96 -30.87
C GLU A 20 -2.11 -20.06 -29.36
N ILE A 21 -1.64 -21.19 -28.82
CA ILE A 21 -1.52 -21.40 -27.38
C ILE A 21 -0.52 -20.41 -26.78
N ARG A 22 0.63 -20.19 -27.42
CA ARG A 22 1.61 -19.21 -26.95
C ARG A 22 1.04 -17.81 -26.93
N LYS A 23 0.34 -17.42 -27.99
CA LYS A 23 -0.31 -16.12 -28.09
C LYS A 23 -1.36 -15.93 -26.99
N ALA A 24 -2.21 -16.91 -26.78
CA ALA A 24 -3.22 -16.89 -25.73
C ALA A 24 -2.59 -16.79 -24.34
N THR A 25 -1.50 -17.52 -24.11
CA THR A 25 -0.77 -17.50 -22.85
C THR A 25 -0.13 -16.13 -22.59
N VAL A 26 0.50 -15.55 -23.61
CA VAL A 26 1.09 -14.21 -23.49
C VAL A 26 0.02 -13.17 -23.17
N GLU A 27 -1.10 -13.18 -23.86
CA GLU A 27 -2.22 -12.29 -23.62
C GLU A 27 -2.77 -12.44 -22.20
N GLU A 28 -2.89 -13.66 -21.71
CA GLU A 28 -3.35 -13.96 -20.37
C GLU A 28 -2.39 -13.46 -19.29
N VAL A 29 -1.08 -13.66 -19.51
CA VAL A 29 -0.03 -13.17 -18.61
C VAL A 29 -0.01 -11.64 -18.58
N GLU A 30 -0.10 -11.01 -19.73
CA GLU A 30 -0.16 -9.54 -19.83
C GLU A 30 -1.38 -8.97 -19.09
N ALA A 31 -2.54 -9.59 -19.26
CA ALA A 31 -3.76 -9.18 -18.57
C ALA A 31 -3.62 -9.31 -17.05
N LYS A 32 -3.03 -10.40 -16.57
CA LYS A 32 -2.78 -10.62 -15.15
C LYS A 32 -1.78 -9.65 -14.58
N MET A 33 -0.73 -9.33 -15.32
CA MET A 33 0.26 -8.33 -14.94
C MET A 33 -0.36 -6.94 -14.82
N GLU A 34 -1.20 -6.57 -15.76
CA GLU A 34 -1.91 -5.30 -15.76
C GLU A 34 -2.86 -5.19 -14.56
N GLU A 35 -3.61 -6.25 -14.28
CA GLU A 35 -4.48 -6.33 -13.13
C GLU A 35 -3.72 -6.23 -11.81
N ALA A 36 -2.62 -6.96 -11.68
CA ALA A 36 -1.75 -6.90 -10.50
C ALA A 36 -1.15 -5.51 -10.30
N SER A 37 -0.72 -4.86 -11.37
CA SER A 37 -0.22 -3.48 -11.34
C SER A 37 -1.30 -2.51 -10.87
N LYS A 38 -2.52 -2.67 -11.33
CA LYS A 38 -3.67 -1.86 -10.96
C LYS A 38 -3.99 -2.01 -9.47
N GLU A 39 -4.05 -3.24 -8.97
CA GLU A 39 -4.26 -3.54 -7.56
C GLU A 39 -3.16 -2.96 -6.68
N SER A 40 -1.91 -3.09 -7.12
CA SER A 40 -0.77 -2.52 -6.42
C SER A 40 -0.84 -1.00 -6.32
N ASN A 41 -1.22 -0.33 -7.41
CA ASN A 41 -1.38 1.13 -7.43
C ASN A 41 -2.53 1.58 -6.52
N GLU A 42 -3.63 0.86 -6.50
CA GLU A 42 -4.75 1.13 -5.60
C GLU A 42 -4.34 0.98 -4.13
N LEU A 43 -3.60 -0.07 -3.83
CA LEU A 43 -3.10 -0.31 -2.47
C LEU A 43 -2.17 0.81 -2.01
N VAL A 44 -1.24 1.22 -2.86
CA VAL A 44 -0.33 2.35 -2.58
C VAL A 44 -1.12 3.64 -2.35
N SER A 45 -2.13 3.89 -3.17
CA SER A 45 -3.00 5.05 -3.02
C SER A 45 -3.75 5.04 -1.69
N GLN A 46 -4.29 3.89 -1.28
CA GLN A 46 -4.97 3.72 0.00
C GLN A 46 -4.02 3.96 1.17
N ILE A 47 -2.81 3.41 1.12
CA ILE A 47 -1.80 3.60 2.16
C ILE A 47 -1.43 5.07 2.30
N LYS A 48 -1.21 5.77 1.18
CA LYS A 48 -0.92 7.20 1.18
C LYS A 48 -2.05 8.03 1.80
N SER A 49 -3.27 7.71 1.44
CA SER A 49 -4.47 8.39 1.96
C SER A 49 -4.63 8.16 3.47
N GLU A 50 -4.46 6.93 3.91
CA GLU A 50 -4.54 6.57 5.33
C GLU A 50 -3.44 7.22 6.16
N THR A 51 -2.22 7.23 5.62
CA THR A 51 -1.08 7.87 6.26
C THR A 51 -1.30 9.38 6.40
N ALA A 52 -1.78 10.04 5.34
CA ALA A 52 -2.11 11.46 5.39
C ALA A 52 -3.18 11.77 6.43
N ARG A 53 -4.20 10.93 6.53
CA ARG A 53 -5.24 11.06 7.55
C ARG A 53 -4.70 10.92 8.97
N ARG A 54 -3.81 9.96 9.18
CA ARG A 54 -3.16 9.73 10.48
C ARG A 54 -2.27 10.91 10.88
N ILE A 55 -1.49 11.41 9.95
CA ILE A 55 -0.65 12.60 10.18
C ILE A 55 -1.54 13.80 10.55
N GLY A 56 -2.64 13.98 9.86
CA GLY A 56 -3.62 15.02 10.17
C GLY A 56 -4.18 14.89 11.58
N GLN A 57 -4.55 13.69 11.99
CA GLN A 57 -5.03 13.43 13.37
C GLN A 57 -3.98 13.70 14.42
N LEU A 58 -2.73 13.29 14.17
CA LEU A 58 -1.61 13.57 15.07
C LEU A 58 -1.43 15.07 15.27
N LYS A 59 -1.41 15.83 14.18
CA LYS A 59 -1.22 17.29 14.25
C LYS A 59 -2.37 18.03 14.90
N GLN A 60 -3.60 17.60 14.64
CA GLN A 60 -4.77 18.32 15.09
C GLN A 60 -5.26 17.93 16.48
N GLN A 61 -5.05 16.69 16.89
CA GLN A 61 -5.60 16.15 18.12
C GLN A 61 -4.56 15.73 19.15
N GLU A 62 -3.60 14.89 18.75
CA GLU A 62 -2.67 14.29 19.71
C GLU A 62 -1.57 15.24 20.16
N ILE A 63 -0.98 15.99 19.25
CA ILE A 63 0.07 16.97 19.61
C ILE A 63 -0.49 18.09 20.50
N PRO A 64 -1.62 18.72 20.16
CA PRO A 64 -2.19 19.73 21.06
C PRO A 64 -2.63 19.18 22.42
N ALA A 65 -3.14 17.94 22.46
CA ALA A 65 -3.51 17.28 23.72
C ALA A 65 -2.28 17.04 24.60
N ALA A 66 -1.18 16.58 24.00
CA ALA A 66 0.08 16.37 24.70
C ALA A 66 0.67 17.69 25.20
N GLU A 67 0.63 18.74 24.40
CA GLU A 67 1.06 20.08 24.80
C GLU A 67 0.25 20.62 25.99
N LEU A 68 -1.05 20.37 25.96
CA LEU A 68 -1.94 20.78 27.07
C LEU A 68 -1.60 20.03 28.36
N GLU A 69 -1.30 18.75 28.25
CA GLU A 69 -0.91 17.91 29.39
C GLU A 69 0.42 18.39 30.00
N VAL A 70 1.38 18.72 29.17
CA VAL A 70 2.66 19.30 29.62
C VAL A 70 2.43 20.61 30.34
N LYS A 71 1.59 21.48 29.83
CA LYS A 71 1.24 22.76 30.47
C LYS A 71 0.59 22.54 31.83
N ARG A 72 -0.32 21.60 31.96
CA ARG A 72 -0.97 21.26 33.23
C ARG A 72 0.05 20.77 34.25
N ASN A 73 0.96 19.89 33.82
CA ASN A 73 2.01 19.36 34.70
C ASN A 73 2.94 20.47 35.17
N LEU A 74 3.34 21.39 34.26
CA LEU A 74 4.16 22.55 34.63
C LEU A 74 3.46 23.47 35.63
N LEU A 75 2.16 23.72 35.45
CA LEU A 75 1.38 24.53 36.36
C LEU A 75 1.24 23.89 37.75
N GLU A 76 1.06 22.56 37.78
CA GLU A 76 1.03 21.81 39.04
C GLU A 76 2.36 21.88 39.78
N MET A 77 3.47 21.70 39.06
CA MET A 77 4.81 21.85 39.62
C MET A 77 5.07 23.24 40.17
N GLN A 78 4.66 24.27 39.48
CA GLN A 78 4.76 25.66 39.94
C GLN A 78 3.93 25.88 41.21
N LYS A 79 2.73 25.33 41.24
CA LYS A 79 1.83 25.41 42.38
C LYS A 79 2.43 24.72 43.60
N ASP A 80 3.00 23.56 43.42
CA ASP A 80 3.67 22.81 44.51
C ASP A 80 4.90 23.55 45.03
N LEU A 81 5.70 24.12 44.14
CA LEU A 81 6.86 24.92 44.53
C LEU A 81 6.48 26.17 45.31
N LEU A 82 5.42 26.86 44.90
CA LEU A 82 4.89 28.00 45.63
C LEU A 82 4.34 27.62 47.01
N SER A 83 3.67 26.48 47.08
CA SER A 83 3.13 25.95 48.33
C SER A 83 4.27 25.59 49.30
N GLN A 84 5.34 24.96 48.82
CA GLN A 84 6.54 24.66 49.62
C GLN A 84 7.27 25.91 50.08
N ALA A 85 7.37 26.90 49.22
CA ALA A 85 7.99 28.20 49.60
C ALA A 85 7.18 28.91 50.69
N LYS A 86 5.87 28.91 50.61
CA LYS A 86 5.00 29.48 51.64
C LYS A 86 5.08 28.72 52.97
N ALA A 87 5.24 27.44 52.94
CA ALA A 87 5.38 26.61 54.13
C ALA A 87 6.69 26.82 54.89
N LYS A 88 7.73 27.28 54.20
CA LYS A 88 9.03 27.57 54.79
C LYS A 88 9.20 28.98 55.35
N VAL A 89 8.27 29.81 55.02
CA VAL A 89 8.20 31.21 55.58
C VAL A 89 7.34 31.20 56.84
#